data_0718ab6fea1cbc2eefb637e0f9dd9a35
#
_entry.id   0718ab6fea1cbc2eefb637e0f9dd9a35
#
_cell.length_a   1.000
_cell.length_b   1.000
_cell.length_c   1.000
_cell.angle_alpha   90.00
_cell.angle_beta   90.00
_cell.angle_gamma   90.00
#
_symmetry.space_group_name_H-M   'P 1'
#
loop_
_entity.id
_entity.type
_entity.pdbx_description
1 polymer ?
#
loop_
_entity_poly.entity_id
_entity_poly.type
_entity_poly.pdbx_seq_one_letter_code
_entity_poly.pdbx_strand_id
1 'polypeptide(L)'
;MDIAEKLNTLCIDKIVTIATSESCTAGSIASKICSVSGSSFFFAGGIIAYQNRIKENLLTIPNKILNQNDAVSATVAEEMAYNTRAKFGVDFCISSTGFAGPTGGNADFPVGTIFLGISSIEKTISKRLNILSSNRSDFMLQAVNSALTFLYNEIKKQRLK
;
A
#
# COMPACT_ATOMS: atom_id res chain seq x y z
N MET A 1 -5.07 -10.47 19.06
CA MET A 1 -4.26 -10.70 17.83
C MET A 1 -4.29 -9.43 17.02
N ASP A 2 -3.10 -8.84 16.82
CA ASP A 2 -2.87 -7.64 16.00
C ASP A 2 -3.18 -7.94 14.52
N ILE A 3 -3.45 -6.90 13.73
CA ILE A 3 -3.76 -7.06 12.29
C ILE A 3 -2.61 -7.70 11.51
N ALA A 4 -1.36 -7.41 11.88
CA ALA A 4 -0.20 -8.04 11.24
C ALA A 4 -0.13 -9.55 11.55
N GLU A 5 -0.44 -9.98 12.77
CA GLU A 5 -0.52 -11.39 13.15
C GLU A 5 -1.65 -12.11 12.39
N LYS A 6 -2.82 -11.47 12.27
CA LYS A 6 -3.96 -12.01 11.49
C LYS A 6 -3.60 -12.17 10.02
N LEU A 7 -2.92 -11.17 9.45
CA LEU A 7 -2.46 -11.20 8.06
C LEU A 7 -1.44 -12.31 7.84
N ASN A 8 -0.47 -12.45 8.76
CA ASN A 8 0.55 -13.50 8.73
C ASN A 8 -0.11 -14.90 8.67
N THR A 9 -0.99 -15.20 9.63
CA THR A 9 -1.73 -16.47 9.66
C THR A 9 -2.49 -16.70 8.35
N LEU A 10 -3.21 -15.68 7.88
CA LEU A 10 -4.04 -15.81 6.66
C LEU A 10 -3.17 -16.07 5.41
N CYS A 11 -2.03 -15.38 5.27
CA CYS A 11 -1.14 -15.56 4.12
C CYS A 11 -0.51 -16.96 4.11
N ILE A 12 -0.11 -17.46 5.27
CA ILE A 12 0.44 -18.81 5.41
C ILE A 12 -0.63 -19.86 5.11
N ASP A 13 -1.81 -19.75 5.69
CA ASP A 13 -2.91 -20.71 5.51
C ASP A 13 -3.39 -20.77 4.06
N LYS A 14 -3.42 -19.63 3.38
CA LYS A 14 -3.84 -19.54 1.97
C LYS A 14 -2.70 -19.75 0.97
N ILE A 15 -1.47 -19.85 1.43
CA ILE A 15 -0.26 -20.00 0.58
C ILE A 15 -0.20 -18.86 -0.45
N VAL A 16 -0.41 -17.61 -0.02
CA VAL A 16 -0.36 -16.42 -0.87
C VAL A 16 0.87 -15.59 -0.56
N THR A 17 1.48 -15.02 -1.59
CA THR A 17 2.63 -14.14 -1.51
C THR A 17 2.22 -12.68 -1.65
N ILE A 18 2.90 -11.79 -0.93
CA ILE A 18 2.58 -10.36 -0.95
C ILE A 18 3.83 -9.48 -1.11
N ALA A 19 3.60 -8.26 -1.61
CA ALA A 19 4.59 -7.19 -1.66
C ALA A 19 3.98 -5.85 -1.23
N THR A 20 4.83 -4.84 -0.97
CA THR A 20 4.40 -3.47 -0.67
C THR A 20 4.96 -2.47 -1.67
N SER A 21 4.20 -1.39 -1.91
CA SER A 21 4.62 -0.25 -2.73
C SER A 21 4.28 1.05 -2.00
N GLU A 22 5.27 1.66 -1.37
CA GLU A 22 5.03 2.70 -0.37
C GLU A 22 5.55 4.06 -0.81
N SER A 23 4.71 5.08 -0.64
CA SER A 23 5.10 6.48 -0.76
C SER A 23 5.03 7.16 0.61
N CYS A 24 3.87 7.66 1.02
CA CYS A 24 3.73 8.41 2.27
C CYS A 24 4.03 7.58 3.55
N THR A 25 3.92 6.27 3.50
CA THR A 25 4.22 5.36 4.63
C THR A 25 5.69 4.97 4.75
N ALA A 26 6.50 5.25 3.72
CA ALA A 26 7.96 5.19 3.73
C ALA A 26 8.56 3.88 4.30
N GLY A 27 7.96 2.73 4.00
CA GLY A 27 8.41 1.40 4.46
C GLY A 27 7.76 0.93 5.76
N SER A 28 6.87 1.71 6.35
CA SER A 28 6.22 1.34 7.63
C SER A 28 5.25 0.18 7.48
N ILE A 29 4.61 -0.01 6.32
CA ILE A 29 3.76 -1.18 6.05
C ILE A 29 4.63 -2.44 6.00
N ALA A 30 5.72 -2.42 5.24
CA ALA A 30 6.68 -3.52 5.16
C ALA A 30 7.27 -3.86 6.53
N SER A 31 7.71 -2.84 7.28
CA SER A 31 8.23 -2.99 8.65
C SER A 31 7.21 -3.67 9.57
N LYS A 32 5.94 -3.26 9.52
CA LYS A 32 4.89 -3.86 10.34
C LYS A 32 4.61 -5.31 9.97
N ILE A 33 4.62 -5.67 8.68
CA ILE A 33 4.52 -7.07 8.22
C ILE A 33 5.68 -7.89 8.77
N CYS A 34 6.91 -7.39 8.66
CA CYS A 34 8.12 -8.10 9.10
C CYS A 34 8.28 -8.16 10.62
N SER A 35 7.51 -7.40 11.40
CA SER A 35 7.54 -7.46 12.86
C SER A 35 6.97 -8.77 13.43
N VAL A 36 6.29 -9.56 12.60
CA VAL A 36 5.74 -10.88 12.98
C VAL A 36 6.64 -11.99 12.45
N SER A 37 6.99 -12.93 13.31
CA SER A 37 7.79 -14.10 12.93
C SER A 37 7.08 -14.93 11.86
N GLY A 38 7.84 -15.43 10.87
CA GLY A 38 7.29 -16.20 9.75
C GLY A 38 6.91 -15.39 8.52
N SER A 39 7.06 -14.05 8.56
CA SER A 39 6.77 -13.18 7.39
C SER A 39 7.56 -13.55 6.14
N SER A 40 8.76 -14.13 6.27
CA SER A 40 9.59 -14.59 5.14
C SER A 40 8.96 -15.70 4.29
N PHE A 41 7.93 -16.38 4.78
CA PHE A 41 7.23 -17.40 4.00
C PHE A 41 6.31 -16.80 2.93
N PHE A 42 5.89 -15.54 3.08
CA PHE A 42 4.90 -14.94 2.19
C PHE A 42 5.26 -13.51 1.73
N PHE A 43 6.09 -12.77 2.47
CA PHE A 43 6.45 -11.40 2.11
C PHE A 43 7.71 -11.38 1.25
N ALA A 44 7.55 -11.04 -0.04
CA ALA A 44 8.64 -11.01 -1.00
C ALA A 44 9.53 -9.75 -0.87
N GLY A 45 8.96 -8.65 -0.36
CA GLY A 45 9.65 -7.38 -0.24
C GLY A 45 8.79 -6.18 -0.62
N GLY A 46 9.41 -5.02 -0.75
CA GLY A 46 8.69 -3.80 -1.08
C GLY A 46 9.54 -2.74 -1.78
N ILE A 47 8.87 -1.79 -2.43
CA ILE A 47 9.47 -0.62 -3.05
C ILE A 47 9.02 0.62 -2.29
N ILE A 48 9.97 1.46 -1.86
CA ILE A 48 9.71 2.80 -1.34
C ILE A 48 9.89 3.79 -2.49
N ALA A 49 8.77 4.21 -3.09
CA ALA A 49 8.74 5.15 -4.20
C ALA A 49 8.25 6.53 -3.71
N TYR A 50 9.07 7.20 -2.90
CA TYR A 50 8.69 8.44 -2.22
C TYR A 50 8.54 9.63 -3.17
N GLN A 51 9.51 9.83 -4.06
CA GLN A 51 9.50 10.89 -5.06
C GLN A 51 8.87 10.42 -6.38
N ASN A 52 8.28 11.36 -7.14
CA ASN A 52 7.65 11.03 -8.43
C ASN A 52 8.63 10.41 -9.43
N ARG A 53 9.88 10.91 -9.49
CA ARG A 53 10.93 10.32 -10.35
C ARG A 53 11.21 8.85 -10.03
N ILE A 54 11.02 8.42 -8.77
CA ILE A 54 11.17 7.02 -8.37
C ILE A 54 9.96 6.19 -8.79
N LYS A 55 8.75 6.75 -8.69
CA LYS A 55 7.54 6.12 -9.24
C LYS A 55 7.68 5.91 -10.75
N GLU A 56 8.21 6.89 -11.47
CA GLU A 56 8.46 6.78 -12.91
C GLU A 56 9.55 5.73 -13.22
N ASN A 57 10.72 5.83 -12.60
CA ASN A 57 11.88 5.01 -12.94
C ASN A 57 11.74 3.55 -12.47
N LEU A 58 11.26 3.32 -11.26
CA LEU A 58 11.17 1.97 -10.70
C LEU A 58 9.83 1.29 -10.98
N LEU A 59 8.75 2.06 -11.01
CA LEU A 59 7.40 1.53 -11.19
C LEU A 59 6.84 1.77 -12.59
N THR A 60 7.62 2.41 -13.48
CA THR A 60 7.22 2.71 -14.86
C THR A 60 5.87 3.44 -14.98
N ILE A 61 5.51 4.22 -13.94
CA ILE A 61 4.30 5.03 -13.95
C ILE A 61 4.55 6.24 -14.84
N PRO A 62 3.78 6.41 -15.93
CA PRO A 62 4.01 7.51 -16.86
C PRO A 62 3.94 8.88 -16.17
N ASN A 63 4.88 9.76 -16.49
CA ASN A 63 4.92 11.13 -15.96
C ASN A 63 3.60 11.89 -16.21
N LYS A 64 2.94 11.60 -17.33
CA LYS A 64 1.61 12.12 -17.63
C LYS A 64 0.58 11.79 -16.55
N ILE A 65 0.59 10.57 -16.03
CA ILE A 65 -0.31 10.13 -14.94
C ILE A 65 0.03 10.88 -13.65
N LEU A 66 1.33 10.98 -13.31
CA LEU A 66 1.79 11.66 -12.10
C LEU A 66 1.47 13.16 -12.11
N ASN A 67 1.50 13.82 -13.27
CA ASN A 67 1.23 15.25 -13.40
C ASN A 67 -0.26 15.58 -13.58
N GLN A 68 -1.04 14.72 -14.25
CA GLN A 68 -2.46 14.97 -14.51
C GLN A 68 -3.38 14.59 -13.34
N ASN A 69 -3.00 13.54 -12.58
CA ASN A 69 -3.86 12.99 -11.53
C ASN A 69 -3.37 13.32 -10.12
N ASP A 70 -2.35 14.18 -10.01
CA ASP A 70 -1.56 14.34 -8.79
C ASP A 70 -0.93 12.99 -8.33
N ALA A 71 0.25 13.06 -7.72
CA ALA A 71 0.91 11.86 -7.17
C ALA A 71 0.11 11.18 -6.05
N VAL A 72 -0.89 11.89 -5.50
CA VAL A 72 -1.83 11.42 -4.50
C VAL A 72 -3.20 11.25 -5.14
N SER A 73 -3.45 10.08 -5.71
CA SER A 73 -4.71 9.76 -6.39
C SER A 73 -4.98 8.25 -6.41
N ALA A 74 -6.24 7.89 -6.70
CA ALA A 74 -6.64 6.49 -6.90
C ALA A 74 -5.82 5.81 -7.99
N THR A 75 -5.69 6.46 -9.14
CA THR A 75 -4.93 5.95 -10.29
C THR A 75 -3.47 5.66 -9.92
N VAL A 76 -2.80 6.59 -9.24
CA VAL A 76 -1.39 6.38 -8.85
C VAL A 76 -1.26 5.25 -7.83
N ALA A 77 -2.17 5.14 -6.85
CA ALA A 77 -2.17 4.02 -5.91
C ALA A 77 -2.35 2.67 -6.63
N GLU A 78 -3.26 2.59 -7.59
CA GLU A 78 -3.50 1.39 -8.40
C GLU A 78 -2.29 1.01 -9.26
N GLU A 79 -1.70 1.98 -9.96
CA GLU A 79 -0.48 1.77 -10.76
C GLU A 79 0.71 1.31 -9.89
N MET A 80 0.90 1.92 -8.72
CA MET A 80 1.93 1.50 -7.77
C MET A 80 1.74 0.03 -7.36
N ALA A 81 0.52 -0.36 -7.00
CA ALA A 81 0.21 -1.72 -6.60
C ALA A 81 0.38 -2.71 -7.75
N TYR A 82 -0.15 -2.40 -8.93
CA TYR A 82 -0.10 -3.26 -10.10
C TYR A 82 1.34 -3.51 -10.58
N ASN A 83 2.10 -2.43 -10.78
CA ASN A 83 3.47 -2.54 -11.31
C ASN A 83 4.41 -3.23 -10.32
N THR A 84 4.25 -2.98 -9.01
CA THR A 84 5.03 -3.69 -7.99
C THR A 84 4.65 -5.17 -7.94
N ARG A 85 3.35 -5.51 -7.96
CA ARG A 85 2.91 -6.91 -8.00
C ARG A 85 3.51 -7.67 -9.19
N ALA A 86 3.43 -7.08 -10.38
CA ALA A 86 3.98 -7.67 -11.59
C ALA A 86 5.50 -7.85 -11.52
N LYS A 87 6.21 -6.84 -11.01
CA LYS A 87 7.67 -6.85 -10.87
C LYS A 87 8.17 -7.92 -9.89
N PHE A 88 7.47 -8.14 -8.79
CA PHE A 88 7.81 -9.14 -7.78
C PHE A 88 7.25 -10.54 -8.08
N GLY A 89 6.28 -10.66 -8.99
CA GLY A 89 5.63 -11.93 -9.31
C GLY A 89 4.83 -12.52 -8.15
N VAL A 90 4.22 -11.66 -7.33
CA VAL A 90 3.46 -12.06 -6.14
C VAL A 90 1.95 -12.07 -6.40
N ASP A 91 1.20 -12.72 -5.50
CA ASP A 91 -0.26 -12.82 -5.62
C ASP A 91 -0.95 -11.48 -5.32
N PHE A 92 -0.48 -10.73 -4.30
CA PHE A 92 -1.03 -9.45 -3.93
C PHE A 92 0.07 -8.39 -3.73
N CYS A 93 -0.27 -7.15 -4.03
CA CYS A 93 0.52 -5.99 -3.61
C CYS A 93 -0.40 -4.94 -3.00
N ILE A 94 0.01 -4.36 -1.87
CA ILE A 94 -0.60 -3.19 -1.24
C ILE A 94 0.25 -1.96 -1.52
N SER A 95 -0.38 -0.87 -1.92
CA SER A 95 0.30 0.42 -2.10
C SER A 95 -0.27 1.52 -1.23
N SER A 96 0.51 2.58 -1.03
CA SER A 96 0.09 3.78 -0.32
C SER A 96 0.64 5.06 -0.97
N THR A 97 -0.23 6.05 -1.18
CA THR A 97 0.17 7.41 -1.53
C THR A 97 -0.74 8.41 -0.83
N GLY A 98 -0.22 9.51 -0.30
CA GLY A 98 -1.02 10.41 0.53
C GLY A 98 -0.24 11.59 1.09
N PHE A 99 -0.97 12.46 1.80
CA PHE A 99 -0.46 13.63 2.49
C PHE A 99 -0.50 13.43 4.01
N ALA A 100 0.63 12.99 4.56
CA ALA A 100 0.76 12.70 5.99
C ALA A 100 0.81 13.97 6.87
N GLY A 101 1.05 15.13 6.26
CA GLY A 101 1.16 16.39 7.00
C GLY A 101 2.49 16.55 7.78
N PRO A 102 2.66 17.69 8.49
CA PRO A 102 1.70 18.78 8.68
C PRO A 102 1.53 19.69 7.45
N THR A 103 2.44 19.63 6.48
CA THR A 103 2.40 20.40 5.22
C THR A 103 1.94 19.54 4.06
N GLY A 104 1.58 20.18 2.95
CA GLY A 104 1.08 19.51 1.74
C GLY A 104 -0.45 19.48 1.71
N GLY A 105 -0.97 18.68 0.78
CA GLY A 105 -2.39 18.66 0.48
C GLY A 105 -2.85 19.84 -0.37
N ASN A 106 -4.09 19.76 -0.81
CA ASN A 106 -4.78 20.80 -1.57
C ASN A 106 -6.27 20.80 -1.22
N ALA A 107 -7.10 21.60 -1.91
CA ALA A 107 -8.53 21.71 -1.63
C ALA A 107 -9.28 20.37 -1.81
N ASP A 108 -8.90 19.58 -2.82
CA ASP A 108 -9.54 18.30 -3.13
C ASP A 108 -9.01 17.16 -2.25
N PHE A 109 -7.73 17.24 -1.87
CA PHE A 109 -7.00 16.24 -1.09
C PHE A 109 -6.27 16.92 0.08
N PRO A 110 -6.96 17.28 1.16
CA PRO A 110 -6.33 17.88 2.32
C PRO A 110 -5.33 16.94 3.01
N VAL A 111 -4.50 17.50 3.90
CA VAL A 111 -3.66 16.70 4.82
C VAL A 111 -4.49 15.65 5.53
N GLY A 112 -3.99 14.43 5.63
CA GLY A 112 -4.71 13.26 6.10
C GLY A 112 -5.32 12.40 4.99
N THR A 113 -5.39 12.90 3.74
CA THR A 113 -5.83 12.09 2.60
C THR A 113 -4.79 11.04 2.26
N ILE A 114 -5.22 9.79 2.15
CA ILE A 114 -4.41 8.67 1.67
C ILE A 114 -5.24 7.81 0.70
N PHE A 115 -4.60 7.38 -0.38
CA PHE A 115 -5.10 6.33 -1.25
C PHE A 115 -4.28 5.07 -1.02
N LEU A 116 -4.99 3.98 -0.77
CA LEU A 116 -4.45 2.63 -0.67
C LEU A 116 -4.85 1.87 -1.93
N GLY A 117 -3.88 1.27 -2.63
CA GLY A 117 -4.14 0.43 -3.79
C GLY A 117 -3.89 -1.04 -3.46
N ILE A 118 -4.71 -1.94 -3.97
CA ILE A 118 -4.45 -3.38 -3.94
C ILE A 118 -4.51 -3.91 -5.36
N SER A 119 -3.47 -4.63 -5.75
CA SER A 119 -3.47 -5.42 -6.98
C SER A 119 -3.41 -6.91 -6.64
N SER A 120 -4.28 -7.67 -7.26
CA SER A 120 -4.27 -9.14 -7.30
C SER A 120 -4.24 -9.62 -8.74
N ILE A 121 -4.19 -10.94 -8.97
CA ILE A 121 -4.28 -11.49 -10.32
C ILE A 121 -5.65 -11.20 -10.97
N GLU A 122 -6.70 -11.06 -10.16
CA GLU A 122 -8.07 -10.88 -10.64
C GLU A 122 -8.42 -9.42 -10.90
N LYS A 123 -7.90 -8.49 -10.08
CA LYS A 123 -8.28 -7.08 -10.12
C LYS A 123 -7.25 -6.17 -9.47
N THR A 124 -7.31 -4.91 -9.84
CA THR A 124 -6.66 -3.81 -9.14
C THR A 124 -7.71 -2.82 -8.69
N ILE A 125 -7.67 -2.45 -7.41
CA ILE A 125 -8.65 -1.56 -6.78
C ILE A 125 -7.96 -0.58 -5.85
N SER A 126 -8.63 0.52 -5.55
CA SER A 126 -8.16 1.50 -4.57
C SER A 126 -9.24 1.89 -3.57
N LYS A 127 -8.79 2.48 -2.48
CA LYS A 127 -9.63 3.05 -1.43
C LYS A 127 -9.05 4.37 -0.96
N ARG A 128 -9.86 5.42 -0.98
CA ARG A 128 -9.52 6.70 -0.36
C ARG A 128 -9.91 6.69 1.12
N LEU A 129 -9.04 7.20 1.96
CA LEU A 129 -9.31 7.47 3.38
C LEU A 129 -8.89 8.90 3.71
N ASN A 130 -9.58 9.49 4.67
CA ASN A 130 -9.19 10.74 5.32
C ASN A 130 -8.88 10.42 6.78
N ILE A 131 -7.60 10.40 7.11
CA ILE A 131 -7.12 10.08 8.45
C ILE A 131 -7.06 11.37 9.26
N LEU A 132 -7.87 11.44 10.30
CA LEU A 132 -7.79 12.49 11.31
C LEU A 132 -6.70 12.12 12.31
N SER A 133 -5.60 12.84 12.27
CA SER A 133 -4.44 12.55 13.09
C SER A 133 -3.95 13.80 13.83
N SER A 134 -3.45 13.60 15.04
CA SER A 134 -2.89 14.69 15.87
C SER A 134 -1.49 15.11 15.38
N ASN A 135 -0.78 14.22 14.72
CA ASN A 135 0.56 14.44 14.20
C ASN A 135 0.92 13.39 13.15
N ARG A 136 2.10 13.55 12.52
CA ARG A 136 2.59 12.64 11.47
C ARG A 136 2.76 11.19 11.93
N SER A 137 3.21 10.96 13.16
CA SER A 137 3.39 9.61 13.69
C SER A 137 2.06 8.90 13.88
N ASP A 138 1.05 9.60 14.35
CA ASP A 138 -0.31 9.09 14.48
C ASP A 138 -0.94 8.79 13.12
N PHE A 139 -0.74 9.68 12.13
CA PHE A 139 -1.12 9.39 10.73
C PHE A 139 -0.50 8.08 10.24
N MET A 140 0.82 7.90 10.43
CA MET A 140 1.55 6.72 9.99
C MET A 140 1.00 5.43 10.60
N LEU A 141 0.73 5.45 11.91
CA LEU A 141 0.16 4.29 12.61
C LEU A 141 -1.22 3.92 12.07
N GLN A 142 -2.10 4.90 11.89
CA GLN A 142 -3.45 4.68 11.36
C GLN A 142 -3.42 4.23 9.89
N ALA A 143 -2.53 4.81 9.08
CA ALA A 143 -2.35 4.45 7.68
C ALA A 143 -1.88 2.99 7.51
N VAL A 144 -0.90 2.56 8.31
CA VAL A 144 -0.40 1.19 8.31
C VAL A 144 -1.50 0.20 8.71
N ASN A 145 -2.21 0.46 9.81
CA ASN A 145 -3.29 -0.41 10.26
C ASN A 145 -4.43 -0.51 9.23
N SER A 146 -4.77 0.61 8.59
CA SER A 146 -5.78 0.66 7.53
C SER A 146 -5.35 -0.14 6.30
N ALA A 147 -4.08 -0.02 5.90
CA ALA A 147 -3.52 -0.74 4.76
C ALA A 147 -3.53 -2.26 5.00
N LEU A 148 -3.06 -2.71 6.16
CA LEU A 148 -3.05 -4.14 6.50
C LEU A 148 -4.47 -4.71 6.64
N THR A 149 -5.40 -3.92 7.19
CA THR A 149 -6.82 -4.31 7.28
C THR A 149 -7.45 -4.45 5.90
N PHE A 150 -7.16 -3.52 4.99
CA PHE A 150 -7.66 -3.57 3.62
C PHE A 150 -7.10 -4.79 2.88
N LEU A 151 -5.79 -5.03 2.97
CA LEU A 151 -5.15 -6.20 2.38
C LEU A 151 -5.70 -7.52 2.93
N TYR A 152 -5.82 -7.63 4.26
CA TYR A 152 -6.40 -8.80 4.93
C TYR A 152 -7.81 -9.12 4.40
N ASN A 153 -8.67 -8.10 4.29
CA ASN A 153 -10.03 -8.29 3.82
C ASN A 153 -10.10 -8.74 2.36
N GLU A 154 -9.23 -8.23 1.49
CA GLU A 154 -9.19 -8.64 0.07
C GLU A 154 -8.64 -10.08 -0.08
N ILE A 155 -7.59 -10.45 0.64
CA ILE A 155 -7.08 -11.84 0.65
C ILE A 155 -8.15 -12.80 1.19
N LYS A 156 -8.88 -12.41 2.24
CA LYS A 156 -9.93 -13.23 2.83
C LYS A 156 -11.07 -13.54 1.86
N LYS A 157 -11.45 -12.59 1.00
CA LYS A 157 -12.50 -12.74 -0.02
C LYS A 157 -12.12 -13.74 -1.12
N GLN A 158 -10.82 -13.91 -1.38
CA GLN A 158 -10.36 -14.82 -2.42
C GLN A 158 -10.67 -16.28 -2.02
N ARG A 159 -11.40 -16.98 -2.87
CA ARG A 159 -11.66 -18.43 -2.66
C ARG A 159 -10.34 -19.19 -2.76
N LEU A 160 -10.14 -20.15 -1.89
CA LEU A 160 -9.04 -21.12 -2.03
C LEU A 160 -9.21 -21.83 -3.39
N LYS A 161 -8.11 -21.89 -4.14
CA LYS A 161 -8.05 -22.72 -5.35
C LYS A 161 -8.02 -24.18 -4.95
#